data_7cab514d777d3be3b9006b082d5980cf
#
_entry.id   7cab514d777d3be3b9006b082d5980cf
#
_cell.length_a   1.000
_cell.length_b   1.000
_cell.length_c   1.000
_cell.angle_alpha   90.00
_cell.angle_beta   90.00
_cell.angle_gamma   90.00
#
_symmetry.space_group_name_H-M   'P 1'
#
loop_
_entity.id
_entity.type
_entity.pdbx_description
1 polymer ?
#
loop_
_entity_poly.entity_id
_entity_poly.type
_entity_poly.pdbx_seq_one_letter_code
_entity_poly.pdbx_strand_id
1 'polypeptide(L)'
;MSIVGAAAAVTARGLRKVYRVGVRRPGLWGSIRQLVAGETRDVIAVGGVSFDISQGEFVGYIGPNGAGKSTTVKMLTGILHPTCGQVQVNGLSPARARRQVAQQIGVVFGQRTQLWWDLPTIDSFEILAAMYDVAPADYRRFMDEFTELLGLGEFLDTPVRRLSLGQRMRADIAAALIHAPRVLFLDEPTIGLDVMAKAQVRDFLTRINRDRGVTILLTTHDMRDIEELCERVMVINHGKLMFDGNLESLIASAGLPTTMSLRLSSMAPGLVAGQTLGRTLGQAQGGAQESALCTITAVDYTARTVDLAFDRRKASAP
;
A
#
# COMPACT_ATOMS: atom_id res chain seq x y z
N MET A 1 20.24 -25.89 10.82
CA MET A 1 19.69 -24.94 11.81
C MET A 1 18.38 -24.42 11.26
N SER A 2 17.27 -24.94 11.79
CA SER A 2 15.93 -24.49 11.37
C SER A 2 15.74 -23.04 11.75
N ILE A 3 15.49 -22.19 10.77
CA ILE A 3 15.04 -20.82 10.98
C ILE A 3 13.67 -20.96 11.67
N VAL A 4 13.61 -20.59 12.95
CA VAL A 4 12.37 -20.46 13.70
C VAL A 4 11.58 -19.38 12.95
N GLY A 5 10.55 -19.80 12.24
CA GLY A 5 9.73 -18.91 11.43
C GLY A 5 9.15 -17.81 12.32
N ALA A 6 9.40 -16.54 12.00
CA ALA A 6 8.78 -15.41 12.66
C ALA A 6 7.26 -15.63 12.67
N ALA A 7 6.63 -15.48 13.84
CA ALA A 7 5.19 -15.70 13.97
C ALA A 7 4.45 -14.76 13.03
N ALA A 8 3.54 -15.28 12.21
CA ALA A 8 2.79 -14.49 11.27
C ALA A 8 1.82 -13.55 12.01
N ALA A 9 1.91 -12.24 11.72
CA ALA A 9 0.96 -11.26 12.20
C ALA A 9 -0.38 -11.37 11.45
N VAL A 10 -0.32 -11.64 10.14
CA VAL A 10 -1.52 -11.83 9.31
C VAL A 10 -1.34 -13.07 8.45
N THR A 11 -2.33 -13.94 8.43
CA THR A 11 -2.38 -15.12 7.57
C THR A 11 -3.69 -15.11 6.77
N ALA A 12 -3.58 -15.21 5.45
CA ALA A 12 -4.71 -15.41 4.55
C ALA A 12 -4.53 -16.72 3.79
N ARG A 13 -5.56 -17.55 3.70
CA ARG A 13 -5.54 -18.84 2.98
C ARG A 13 -6.77 -19.00 2.11
N GLY A 14 -6.57 -19.05 0.78
CA GLY A 14 -7.63 -19.24 -0.19
C GLY A 14 -8.73 -18.19 -0.12
N LEU A 15 -8.38 -16.94 0.25
CA LEU A 15 -9.33 -15.89 0.56
C LEU A 15 -10.13 -15.49 -0.67
N ARG A 16 -11.42 -15.71 -0.64
CA ARG A 16 -12.32 -15.45 -1.77
C ARG A 16 -13.52 -14.61 -1.36
N LYS A 17 -13.89 -13.63 -2.19
CA LYS A 17 -15.12 -12.86 -2.05
C LYS A 17 -15.86 -12.75 -3.36
N VAL A 18 -17.09 -13.20 -3.35
CA VAL A 18 -18.04 -13.09 -4.46
C VAL A 18 -19.20 -12.22 -4.03
N TYR A 19 -19.54 -11.23 -4.81
CA TYR A 19 -20.74 -10.41 -4.64
C TYR A 19 -21.80 -10.86 -5.64
N ARG A 20 -23.02 -11.02 -5.18
CA ARG A 20 -24.19 -11.21 -6.04
C ARG A 20 -24.80 -9.86 -6.35
N VAL A 21 -24.71 -9.44 -7.58
CA VAL A 21 -25.24 -8.15 -8.05
C VAL A 21 -26.45 -8.39 -8.92
N GLY A 22 -27.56 -7.76 -8.60
CA GLY A 22 -28.77 -7.82 -9.43
C GLY A 22 -28.53 -7.12 -10.78
N VAL A 23 -28.89 -7.79 -11.87
CA VAL A 23 -28.81 -7.21 -13.22
C VAL A 23 -30.01 -6.30 -13.42
N ARG A 24 -29.81 -4.97 -13.43
CA ARG A 24 -30.86 -3.98 -13.72
C ARG A 24 -31.15 -3.98 -15.22
N ARG A 25 -32.40 -4.28 -15.59
CA ARG A 25 -32.90 -4.03 -16.95
C ARG A 25 -33.60 -2.68 -16.98
N PRO A 26 -33.31 -1.80 -17.95
CA PRO A 26 -33.98 -0.51 -18.07
C PRO A 26 -35.48 -0.68 -18.39
N GLY A 27 -36.32 0.16 -17.79
CA GLY A 27 -37.76 0.23 -18.04
C GLY A 27 -38.64 -0.20 -16.86
N LEU A 28 -39.87 0.38 -16.79
CA LEU A 28 -40.84 0.11 -15.69
C LEU A 28 -41.23 -1.36 -15.56
N TRP A 29 -41.39 -2.08 -16.67
CA TRP A 29 -41.66 -3.52 -16.70
C TRP A 29 -40.46 -4.37 -16.27
N GLY A 30 -39.22 -3.87 -16.49
CA GLY A 30 -38.00 -4.49 -15.98
C GLY A 30 -37.93 -4.49 -14.47
N SER A 31 -38.37 -3.41 -13.83
CA SER A 31 -38.37 -3.24 -12.37
C SER A 31 -39.37 -4.17 -11.66
N ILE A 32 -40.58 -4.37 -12.23
CA ILE A 32 -41.59 -5.26 -11.68
C ILE A 32 -41.16 -6.74 -11.82
N ARG A 33 -40.57 -7.11 -12.94
CA ARG A 33 -40.05 -8.48 -13.18
C ARG A 33 -38.84 -8.80 -12.29
N GLN A 34 -38.07 -7.80 -11.92
CA GLN A 34 -36.92 -7.96 -11.02
C GLN A 34 -37.31 -8.29 -9.57
N LEU A 35 -38.50 -7.85 -9.13
CA LEU A 35 -39.07 -8.17 -7.81
C LEU A 35 -39.47 -9.66 -7.70
N VAL A 36 -39.79 -10.32 -8.82
CA VAL A 36 -40.32 -11.71 -8.84
C VAL A 36 -39.26 -12.72 -9.31
N ALA A 37 -38.33 -12.32 -10.20
CA ALA A 37 -37.29 -13.20 -10.77
C ALA A 37 -36.04 -12.42 -11.08
N GLY A 38 -35.38 -11.87 -10.06
CA GLY A 38 -34.16 -11.10 -10.21
C GLY A 38 -32.98 -11.95 -10.70
N GLU A 39 -32.59 -11.80 -11.96
CA GLU A 39 -31.30 -12.34 -12.44
C GLU A 39 -30.17 -11.71 -11.62
N THR A 40 -29.36 -12.54 -10.99
CA THR A 40 -28.15 -12.11 -10.28
C THR A 40 -26.91 -12.53 -11.03
N ARG A 41 -25.91 -11.66 -11.09
CA ARG A 41 -24.59 -11.95 -11.63
C ARG A 41 -23.59 -12.02 -10.48
N ASP A 42 -22.79 -13.06 -10.46
CA ASP A 42 -21.69 -13.19 -9.53
C ASP A 42 -20.48 -12.35 -10.01
N VAL A 43 -20.01 -11.44 -9.12
CA VAL A 43 -18.81 -10.61 -9.34
C VAL A 43 -17.75 -11.07 -8.35
N ILE A 44 -16.69 -11.67 -8.86
CA ILE A 44 -15.56 -12.11 -8.05
C ILE A 44 -14.68 -10.89 -7.77
N ALA A 45 -14.70 -10.40 -6.53
CA ALA A 45 -13.86 -9.29 -6.09
C ALA A 45 -12.48 -9.77 -5.60
N VAL A 46 -12.41 -10.96 -4.99
CA VAL A 46 -11.17 -11.63 -4.58
C VAL A 46 -11.31 -13.10 -4.91
N GLY A 47 -10.33 -13.67 -5.59
CA GLY A 47 -10.43 -14.96 -6.29
C GLY A 47 -9.59 -16.10 -5.71
N GLY A 48 -9.29 -16.10 -4.40
CA GLY A 48 -8.51 -17.18 -3.77
C GLY A 48 -7.08 -16.77 -3.41
N VAL A 49 -6.91 -15.60 -2.81
CA VAL A 49 -5.61 -15.04 -2.42
C VAL A 49 -5.07 -15.73 -1.16
N SER A 50 -3.77 -16.07 -1.16
CA SER A 50 -3.08 -16.66 -0.01
C SER A 50 -1.74 -15.97 0.20
N PHE A 51 -1.48 -15.52 1.44
CA PHE A 51 -0.21 -14.91 1.84
C PHE A 51 -0.07 -14.90 3.37
N ASP A 52 1.15 -14.70 3.84
CA ASP A 52 1.48 -14.44 5.24
C ASP A 52 2.22 -13.10 5.35
N ILE A 53 2.00 -12.37 6.43
CA ILE A 53 2.75 -11.17 6.80
C ILE A 53 3.38 -11.44 8.16
N SER A 54 4.70 -11.25 8.26
CA SER A 54 5.45 -11.45 9.50
C SER A 54 5.23 -10.30 10.48
N GLN A 55 5.49 -10.53 11.77
CA GLN A 55 5.44 -9.44 12.75
C GLN A 55 6.50 -8.38 12.45
N GLY A 56 6.12 -7.11 12.53
CA GLY A 56 6.98 -5.96 12.26
C GLY A 56 7.23 -5.68 10.77
N GLU A 57 6.68 -6.49 9.86
CA GLU A 57 6.87 -6.30 8.42
C GLU A 57 6.05 -5.11 7.90
N PHE A 58 6.62 -4.30 7.00
CA PHE A 58 5.92 -3.24 6.28
C PHE A 58 5.68 -3.69 4.84
N VAL A 59 4.43 -4.01 4.53
CA VAL A 59 4.05 -4.60 3.24
C VAL A 59 3.17 -3.67 2.44
N GLY A 60 3.55 -3.44 1.18
CA GLY A 60 2.73 -2.76 0.18
C GLY A 60 1.78 -3.74 -0.53
N TYR A 61 0.48 -3.45 -0.54
CA TYR A 61 -0.53 -4.23 -1.26
C TYR A 61 -1.10 -3.41 -2.40
N ILE A 62 -0.55 -3.57 -3.60
CA ILE A 62 -0.77 -2.70 -4.74
C ILE A 62 -1.55 -3.39 -5.87
N GLY A 63 -2.13 -2.57 -6.73
CA GLY A 63 -2.86 -3.03 -7.92
C GLY A 63 -3.81 -1.96 -8.45
N PRO A 64 -4.37 -2.13 -9.64
CA PRO A 64 -5.29 -1.17 -10.23
C PRO A 64 -6.58 -1.01 -9.42
N ASN A 65 -7.34 0.05 -9.73
CA ASN A 65 -8.66 0.25 -9.14
C ASN A 65 -9.58 -0.93 -9.50
N GLY A 66 -10.33 -1.42 -8.50
CA GLY A 66 -11.17 -2.60 -8.66
C GLY A 66 -10.44 -3.95 -8.59
N ALA A 67 -9.11 -3.98 -8.36
CA ALA A 67 -8.34 -5.23 -8.24
C ALA A 67 -8.71 -6.08 -7.01
N GLY A 68 -9.40 -5.51 -6.02
CA GLY A 68 -9.79 -6.22 -4.79
C GLY A 68 -9.06 -5.78 -3.52
N LYS A 69 -8.21 -4.73 -3.57
CA LYS A 69 -7.40 -4.23 -2.44
C LYS A 69 -8.24 -3.96 -1.18
N SER A 70 -9.13 -2.98 -1.25
CA SER A 70 -9.99 -2.60 -0.09
C SER A 70 -10.93 -3.74 0.33
N THR A 71 -11.33 -4.62 -0.60
CA THR A 71 -12.13 -5.82 -0.26
C THR A 71 -11.31 -6.78 0.59
N THR A 72 -10.04 -6.99 0.23
CA THR A 72 -9.11 -7.81 1.01
C THR A 72 -8.90 -7.21 2.39
N VAL A 73 -8.56 -5.92 2.50
CA VAL A 73 -8.39 -5.23 3.80
C VAL A 73 -9.63 -5.38 4.66
N LYS A 74 -10.84 -5.19 4.12
CA LYS A 74 -12.10 -5.38 4.87
C LYS A 74 -12.32 -6.80 5.35
N MET A 75 -11.82 -7.82 4.64
CA MET A 75 -11.86 -9.21 5.11
C MET A 75 -10.83 -9.47 6.20
N LEU A 76 -9.62 -8.93 6.09
CA LEU A 76 -8.57 -9.05 7.11
C LEU A 76 -8.99 -8.40 8.43
N THR A 77 -9.67 -7.27 8.38
CA THR A 77 -10.14 -6.51 9.55
C THR A 77 -11.46 -7.06 10.14
N GLY A 78 -12.09 -8.06 9.52
CA GLY A 78 -13.36 -8.62 9.97
C GLY A 78 -14.59 -7.74 9.71
N ILE A 79 -14.46 -6.65 8.95
CA ILE A 79 -15.60 -5.82 8.50
C ILE A 79 -16.42 -6.59 7.47
N LEU A 80 -15.76 -7.40 6.65
CA LEU A 80 -16.39 -8.18 5.61
C LEU A 80 -16.08 -9.67 5.80
N HIS A 81 -17.10 -10.51 5.76
CA HIS A 81 -16.89 -11.96 5.76
C HIS A 81 -16.49 -12.48 4.38
N PRO A 82 -15.44 -13.31 4.28
CA PRO A 82 -15.11 -14.00 3.05
C PRO A 82 -16.22 -14.97 2.64
N THR A 83 -16.36 -15.22 1.33
CA THR A 83 -17.24 -16.27 0.81
C THR A 83 -16.61 -17.65 1.04
N CYS A 84 -15.29 -17.74 0.89
CA CYS A 84 -14.48 -18.93 1.19
C CYS A 84 -13.10 -18.50 1.68
N GLY A 85 -12.34 -19.45 2.26
CA GLY A 85 -11.02 -19.22 2.77
C GLY A 85 -10.99 -18.81 4.25
N GLN A 86 -9.82 -18.58 4.79
CA GLN A 86 -9.57 -18.29 6.19
C GLN A 86 -8.64 -17.10 6.36
N VAL A 87 -8.88 -16.32 7.41
CA VAL A 87 -8.03 -15.21 7.85
C VAL A 87 -7.70 -15.42 9.33
N GLN A 88 -6.45 -15.15 9.68
CA GLN A 88 -6.00 -14.99 11.06
C GLN A 88 -5.18 -13.70 11.19
N VAL A 89 -5.39 -12.98 12.27
CA VAL A 89 -4.61 -11.81 12.67
C VAL A 89 -4.12 -12.09 14.09
N ASN A 90 -2.80 -12.12 14.27
CA ASN A 90 -2.15 -12.55 15.52
C ASN A 90 -2.73 -13.88 16.05
N GLY A 91 -2.95 -14.86 15.15
CA GLY A 91 -3.54 -16.17 15.49
C GLY A 91 -5.04 -16.18 15.75
N LEU A 92 -5.72 -15.02 15.73
CA LEU A 92 -7.16 -14.90 15.96
C LEU A 92 -7.93 -14.78 14.64
N SER A 93 -9.05 -15.47 14.54
CA SER A 93 -9.94 -15.33 13.38
C SER A 93 -10.86 -14.10 13.54
N PRO A 94 -10.80 -13.09 12.63
CA PRO A 94 -11.70 -11.94 12.68
C PRO A 94 -13.20 -12.32 12.61
N ALA A 95 -13.53 -13.44 12.00
CA ALA A 95 -14.90 -13.95 11.90
C ALA A 95 -15.41 -14.51 13.23
N ARG A 96 -14.54 -15.04 14.10
CA ARG A 96 -14.92 -15.71 15.36
C ARG A 96 -14.61 -14.87 16.59
N ALA A 97 -13.53 -14.08 16.56
CA ALA A 97 -13.00 -13.31 17.68
C ALA A 97 -12.94 -11.81 17.37
N ARG A 98 -13.99 -11.25 16.74
CA ARG A 98 -14.01 -9.89 16.19
C ARG A 98 -13.55 -8.82 17.19
N ARG A 99 -14.06 -8.85 18.44
CA ARG A 99 -13.69 -7.88 19.48
C ARG A 99 -12.21 -7.98 19.84
N GLN A 100 -11.68 -9.19 20.02
CA GLN A 100 -10.28 -9.40 20.36
C GLN A 100 -9.34 -8.99 19.22
N VAL A 101 -9.73 -9.22 17.95
CA VAL A 101 -8.98 -8.75 16.79
C VAL A 101 -9.03 -7.23 16.72
N ALA A 102 -10.19 -6.60 16.91
CA ALA A 102 -10.33 -5.14 16.89
C ALA A 102 -9.44 -4.43 17.91
N GLN A 103 -9.21 -5.05 19.08
CA GLN A 103 -8.27 -4.54 20.10
C GLN A 103 -6.79 -4.61 19.71
N GLN A 104 -6.45 -5.40 18.68
CA GLN A 104 -5.07 -5.64 18.24
C GLN A 104 -4.74 -5.00 16.89
N ILE A 105 -5.72 -4.40 16.24
CA ILE A 105 -5.56 -3.79 14.92
C ILE A 105 -5.94 -2.31 14.94
N GLY A 106 -5.17 -1.49 14.24
CA GLY A 106 -5.59 -0.16 13.80
C GLY A 106 -6.01 -0.23 12.33
N VAL A 107 -7.01 0.57 11.95
CA VAL A 107 -7.49 0.61 10.57
C VAL A 107 -7.76 2.04 10.15
N VAL A 108 -7.21 2.44 9.01
CA VAL A 108 -7.49 3.73 8.38
C VAL A 108 -8.02 3.50 6.97
N PHE A 109 -9.20 4.03 6.67
CA PHE A 109 -9.76 4.06 5.32
C PHE A 109 -9.68 5.48 4.78
N GLY A 110 -8.86 5.74 3.77
CA GLY A 110 -8.52 7.10 3.30
C GLY A 110 -9.71 8.00 2.95
N GLN A 111 -10.88 7.44 2.66
CA GLN A 111 -12.08 8.20 2.34
C GLN A 111 -13.10 8.29 3.49
N ARG A 112 -12.83 7.67 4.63
CA ARG A 112 -13.76 7.63 5.76
C ARG A 112 -13.01 7.85 7.05
N THR A 113 -13.40 8.88 7.79
CA THR A 113 -12.88 9.11 9.14
C THR A 113 -13.60 8.23 10.16
N GLN A 114 -12.85 7.82 11.19
CA GLN A 114 -13.39 7.18 12.39
C GLN A 114 -13.68 8.20 13.51
N LEU A 115 -13.29 9.47 13.30
CA LEU A 115 -13.51 10.55 14.25
C LEU A 115 -14.94 11.09 14.16
N TRP A 116 -15.44 11.64 15.25
CA TRP A 116 -16.78 12.24 15.31
C TRP A 116 -16.80 13.60 14.62
N TRP A 117 -17.60 13.71 13.57
CA TRP A 117 -17.61 14.81 12.60
C TRP A 117 -17.82 16.19 13.23
N ASP A 118 -18.70 16.27 14.24
CA ASP A 118 -19.10 17.53 14.88
C ASP A 118 -18.33 17.85 16.16
N LEU A 119 -17.52 16.90 16.67
CA LEU A 119 -16.74 17.09 17.88
C LEU A 119 -15.34 17.64 17.58
N PRO A 120 -14.72 18.34 18.53
CA PRO A 120 -13.28 18.61 18.52
C PRO A 120 -12.47 17.31 18.35
N THR A 121 -11.32 17.42 17.72
CA THR A 121 -10.46 16.24 17.47
C THR A 121 -10.04 15.57 18.77
N ILE A 122 -9.73 16.37 19.82
CA ILE A 122 -9.34 15.87 21.14
C ILE A 122 -10.45 15.02 21.79
N ASP A 123 -11.72 15.46 21.71
CA ASP A 123 -12.84 14.71 22.27
C ASP A 123 -13.01 13.35 21.60
N SER A 124 -12.76 13.29 20.28
CA SER A 124 -12.77 12.02 19.54
C SER A 124 -11.68 11.07 20.05
N PHE A 125 -10.50 11.57 20.38
CA PHE A 125 -9.42 10.75 20.94
C PHE A 125 -9.77 10.26 22.35
N GLU A 126 -10.34 11.09 23.20
CA GLU A 126 -10.78 10.70 24.55
C GLU A 126 -11.85 9.61 24.50
N ILE A 127 -12.83 9.75 23.60
CA ILE A 127 -13.88 8.73 23.40
C ILE A 127 -13.26 7.41 22.93
N LEU A 128 -12.34 7.45 21.97
CA LEU A 128 -11.65 6.25 21.49
C LEU A 128 -10.81 5.61 22.59
N ALA A 129 -10.06 6.39 23.35
CA ALA A 129 -9.28 5.90 24.48
C ALA A 129 -10.17 5.18 25.51
N ALA A 130 -11.33 5.76 25.83
CA ALA A 130 -12.31 5.13 26.72
C ALA A 130 -12.90 3.83 26.11
N MET A 131 -13.21 3.82 24.81
CA MET A 131 -13.75 2.64 24.12
C MET A 131 -12.78 1.45 24.09
N TYR A 132 -11.47 1.73 24.04
CA TYR A 132 -10.41 0.73 24.03
C TYR A 132 -9.81 0.43 25.40
N ASP A 133 -10.38 1.02 26.50
CA ASP A 133 -9.89 0.87 27.86
C ASP A 133 -8.40 1.28 28.03
N VAL A 134 -7.98 2.35 27.33
CA VAL A 134 -6.61 2.87 27.39
C VAL A 134 -6.38 3.53 28.75
N ALA A 135 -5.32 3.12 29.46
CA ALA A 135 -4.99 3.70 30.75
C ALA A 135 -4.66 5.21 30.63
N PRO A 136 -5.07 6.05 31.59
CA PRO A 136 -4.83 7.51 31.51
C PRO A 136 -3.35 7.91 31.35
N ALA A 137 -2.43 7.13 31.88
CA ALA A 137 -0.99 7.37 31.75
C ALA A 137 -0.51 7.08 30.32
N ASP A 138 -1.03 6.02 29.69
CA ASP A 138 -0.70 5.65 28.30
C ASP A 138 -1.32 6.64 27.32
N TYR A 139 -2.56 7.11 27.60
CA TYR A 139 -3.21 8.15 26.81
C TYR A 139 -2.40 9.46 26.81
N ARG A 140 -1.93 9.92 27.99
CA ARG A 140 -1.09 11.13 28.06
C ARG A 140 0.18 10.97 27.25
N ARG A 141 0.91 9.85 27.42
CA ARG A 141 2.13 9.56 26.65
C ARG A 141 1.86 9.52 25.14
N PHE A 142 0.75 8.93 24.73
CA PHE A 142 0.30 8.93 23.34
C PHE A 142 0.08 10.36 22.83
N MET A 143 -0.65 11.19 23.60
CA MET A 143 -0.96 12.56 23.20
C MET A 143 0.30 13.43 23.08
N ASP A 144 1.23 13.33 24.04
CA ASP A 144 2.50 14.06 24.01
C ASP A 144 3.30 13.69 22.75
N GLU A 145 3.53 12.42 22.53
CA GLU A 145 4.34 11.92 21.40
C GLU A 145 3.69 12.20 20.04
N PHE A 146 2.40 11.89 19.88
CA PHE A 146 1.75 12.00 18.57
C PHE A 146 1.38 13.44 18.23
N THR A 147 1.19 14.30 19.23
CA THR A 147 1.05 15.74 19.00
C THR A 147 2.34 16.32 18.41
N GLU A 148 3.50 15.90 18.91
CA GLU A 148 4.79 16.32 18.35
C GLU A 148 5.03 15.73 16.95
N LEU A 149 4.87 14.40 16.79
CA LEU A 149 5.23 13.71 15.55
C LEU A 149 4.29 14.03 14.37
N LEU A 150 3.01 14.20 14.64
CA LEU A 150 1.98 14.47 13.61
C LEU A 150 1.52 15.93 13.59
N GLY A 151 2.09 16.81 14.46
CA GLY A 151 1.68 18.20 14.53
C GLY A 151 0.19 18.36 14.87
N LEU A 152 -0.34 17.53 15.78
CA LEU A 152 -1.78 17.56 16.11
C LEU A 152 -2.17 18.84 16.86
N GLY A 153 -1.25 19.45 17.63
CA GLY A 153 -1.50 20.61 18.46
C GLY A 153 -2.15 21.80 17.74
N GLU A 154 -1.91 21.93 16.43
CA GLU A 154 -2.48 23.01 15.62
C GLU A 154 -4.01 22.91 15.45
N PHE A 155 -4.61 21.71 15.67
CA PHE A 155 -6.01 21.47 15.36
C PHE A 155 -6.77 20.57 16.34
N LEU A 156 -6.21 20.25 17.51
CA LEU A 156 -6.86 19.40 18.53
C LEU A 156 -8.25 19.93 18.92
N ASP A 157 -8.39 21.24 19.11
CA ASP A 157 -9.63 21.90 19.50
C ASP A 157 -10.59 22.16 18.32
N THR A 158 -10.16 21.79 17.09
CA THR A 158 -10.95 22.03 15.90
C THR A 158 -11.91 20.86 15.63
N PRO A 159 -13.20 21.14 15.39
CA PRO A 159 -14.15 20.12 14.97
C PRO A 159 -13.69 19.40 13.69
N VAL A 160 -13.82 18.08 13.68
CA VAL A 160 -13.31 17.21 12.59
C VAL A 160 -13.79 17.66 11.21
N ARG A 161 -15.02 18.15 11.07
CA ARG A 161 -15.57 18.68 9.81
C ARG A 161 -14.84 19.89 9.24
N ARG A 162 -14.07 20.63 10.05
CA ARG A 162 -13.30 21.81 9.65
C ARG A 162 -11.86 21.51 9.31
N LEU A 163 -11.40 20.29 9.57
CA LEU A 163 -10.03 19.88 9.27
C LEU A 163 -9.80 19.82 7.74
N SER A 164 -8.63 20.23 7.32
CA SER A 164 -8.14 19.91 5.98
C SER A 164 -8.03 18.39 5.82
N LEU A 165 -7.96 17.90 4.57
CA LEU A 165 -7.80 16.49 4.32
C LEU A 165 -6.53 15.94 4.98
N GLY A 166 -5.40 16.68 4.92
CA GLY A 166 -4.14 16.29 5.55
C GLY A 166 -4.22 16.27 7.07
N GLN A 167 -4.84 17.27 7.71
CA GLN A 167 -5.07 17.29 9.16
C GLN A 167 -5.94 16.11 9.59
N ARG A 168 -7.04 15.86 8.86
CA ARG A 168 -7.93 14.75 9.15
C ARG A 168 -7.23 13.40 9.02
N MET A 169 -6.40 13.21 7.99
CA MET A 169 -5.65 11.97 7.82
C MET A 169 -4.64 11.75 8.96
N ARG A 170 -3.91 12.79 9.39
CA ARG A 170 -3.01 12.71 10.53
C ARG A 170 -3.76 12.34 11.81
N ALA A 171 -4.93 12.93 12.02
CA ALA A 171 -5.80 12.60 13.15
C ALA A 171 -6.35 11.16 13.06
N ASP A 172 -6.76 10.69 11.88
CA ASP A 172 -7.25 9.32 11.68
C ASP A 172 -6.15 8.27 11.93
N ILE A 173 -4.92 8.55 11.51
CA ILE A 173 -3.77 7.66 11.79
C ILE A 173 -3.46 7.64 13.29
N ALA A 174 -3.46 8.79 13.97
CA ALA A 174 -3.30 8.87 15.41
C ALA A 174 -4.40 8.09 16.13
N ALA A 175 -5.65 8.28 15.75
CA ALA A 175 -6.80 7.57 16.32
C ALA A 175 -6.69 6.05 16.17
N ALA A 176 -6.18 5.57 15.01
CA ALA A 176 -5.99 4.14 14.77
C ALA A 176 -4.89 3.50 15.63
N LEU A 177 -4.03 4.32 16.24
CA LEU A 177 -2.88 3.89 17.05
C LEU A 177 -3.07 4.11 18.56
N ILE A 178 -4.16 4.75 18.99
CA ILE A 178 -4.39 5.18 20.38
C ILE A 178 -4.35 4.01 21.39
N HIS A 179 -4.73 2.82 20.96
CA HIS A 179 -4.78 1.60 21.77
C HIS A 179 -3.56 0.69 21.54
N ALA A 180 -2.48 1.24 20.96
CA ALA A 180 -1.22 0.57 20.68
C ALA A 180 -1.39 -0.79 19.94
N PRO A 181 -2.04 -0.83 18.77
CA PRO A 181 -2.28 -2.06 18.01
C PRO A 181 -0.96 -2.68 17.54
N ARG A 182 -0.96 -4.00 17.35
CA ARG A 182 0.17 -4.74 16.79
C ARG A 182 0.20 -4.73 15.25
N VAL A 183 -0.95 -4.53 14.62
CA VAL A 183 -1.11 -4.51 13.16
C VAL A 183 -1.89 -3.26 12.75
N LEU A 184 -1.40 -2.54 11.75
CA LEU A 184 -2.03 -1.36 11.18
C LEU A 184 -2.38 -1.62 9.71
N PHE A 185 -3.65 -1.47 9.37
CA PHE A 185 -4.15 -1.55 8.00
C PHE A 185 -4.44 -0.14 7.49
N LEU A 186 -3.80 0.24 6.40
CA LEU A 186 -3.92 1.56 5.79
C LEU A 186 -4.44 1.41 4.35
N ASP A 187 -5.67 1.83 4.11
CA ASP A 187 -6.28 1.78 2.78
C ASP A 187 -6.23 3.18 2.13
N GLU A 188 -5.22 3.41 1.29
CA GLU A 188 -4.93 4.66 0.58
C GLU A 188 -4.80 5.91 1.48
N PRO A 189 -3.93 5.89 2.51
CA PRO A 189 -3.86 6.96 3.51
C PRO A 189 -3.27 8.28 2.98
N THR A 190 -2.60 8.27 1.84
CA THR A 190 -1.95 9.46 1.25
C THR A 190 -2.73 10.08 0.10
N ILE A 191 -3.90 9.52 -0.23
CA ILE A 191 -4.71 10.01 -1.36
C ILE A 191 -5.18 11.45 -1.12
N GLY A 192 -4.93 12.32 -2.11
CA GLY A 192 -5.37 13.73 -2.05
C GLY A 192 -4.62 14.61 -1.06
N LEU A 193 -3.55 14.12 -0.43
CA LEU A 193 -2.66 14.91 0.40
C LEU A 193 -1.66 15.70 -0.46
N ASP A 194 -1.26 16.87 0.02
CA ASP A 194 -0.13 17.61 -0.52
C ASP A 194 1.21 16.92 -0.20
N VAL A 195 2.28 17.39 -0.85
CA VAL A 195 3.61 16.78 -0.73
C VAL A 195 4.13 16.77 0.70
N MET A 196 3.89 17.85 1.46
CA MET A 196 4.37 17.98 2.85
C MET A 196 3.62 17.04 3.78
N ALA A 197 2.30 16.98 3.67
CA ALA A 197 1.47 16.06 4.46
C ALA A 197 1.81 14.60 4.16
N LYS A 198 2.08 14.23 2.89
CA LYS A 198 2.55 12.89 2.52
C LYS A 198 3.89 12.56 3.19
N ALA A 199 4.85 13.48 3.16
CA ALA A 199 6.16 13.28 3.77
C ALA A 199 6.02 13.05 5.29
N GLN A 200 5.25 13.88 5.99
CA GLN A 200 4.99 13.72 7.43
C GLN A 200 4.36 12.37 7.77
N VAL A 201 3.37 11.94 6.99
CA VAL A 201 2.72 10.62 7.19
C VAL A 201 3.73 9.49 6.97
N ARG A 202 4.56 9.54 5.92
CA ARG A 202 5.58 8.52 5.65
C ARG A 202 6.61 8.44 6.78
N ASP A 203 7.18 9.58 7.18
CA ASP A 203 8.16 9.63 8.28
C ASP A 203 7.57 9.05 9.57
N PHE A 204 6.33 9.40 9.88
CA PHE A 204 5.63 8.88 11.05
C PHE A 204 5.44 7.37 10.98
N LEU A 205 4.95 6.84 9.85
CA LEU A 205 4.72 5.39 9.66
C LEU A 205 6.03 4.61 9.74
N THR A 206 7.11 5.13 9.16
CA THR A 206 8.45 4.53 9.26
C THR A 206 8.91 4.43 10.72
N ARG A 207 8.73 5.50 11.51
CA ARG A 207 9.08 5.51 12.94
C ARG A 207 8.27 4.50 13.73
N ILE A 208 6.95 4.48 13.55
CA ILE A 208 6.06 3.54 14.26
C ILE A 208 6.40 2.08 13.93
N ASN A 209 6.65 1.77 12.68
CA ASN A 209 7.07 0.42 12.28
C ASN A 209 8.42 0.05 12.92
N ARG A 210 9.44 0.90 12.77
CA ARG A 210 10.79 0.64 13.26
C ARG A 210 10.90 0.62 14.78
N ASP A 211 10.34 1.64 15.46
CA ASP A 211 10.57 1.88 16.88
C ASP A 211 9.60 1.07 17.76
N ARG A 212 8.42 0.73 17.26
CA ARG A 212 7.39 -0.04 17.99
C ARG A 212 7.12 -1.43 17.41
N GLY A 213 7.73 -1.78 16.30
CA GLY A 213 7.54 -3.08 15.65
C GLY A 213 6.10 -3.33 15.15
N VAL A 214 5.34 -2.28 14.88
CA VAL A 214 3.97 -2.41 14.36
C VAL A 214 4.02 -2.98 12.95
N THR A 215 3.32 -4.08 12.71
CA THR A 215 3.15 -4.65 11.37
C THR A 215 2.24 -3.76 10.55
N ILE A 216 2.62 -3.38 9.33
CA ILE A 216 1.83 -2.46 8.50
C ILE A 216 1.49 -3.10 7.16
N LEU A 217 0.21 -3.10 6.81
CA LEU A 217 -0.27 -3.39 5.45
C LEU A 217 -0.82 -2.10 4.84
N LEU A 218 -0.12 -1.60 3.83
CA LEU A 218 -0.44 -0.36 3.12
C LEU A 218 -1.02 -0.67 1.74
N THR A 219 -2.23 -0.18 1.43
CA THR A 219 -2.65 -0.08 0.03
C THR A 219 -2.41 1.33 -0.47
N THR A 220 -1.78 1.45 -1.61
CA THR A 220 -1.56 2.74 -2.29
C THR A 220 -1.45 2.53 -3.80
N HIS A 221 -1.63 3.59 -4.54
CA HIS A 221 -1.29 3.69 -5.96
C HIS A 221 -0.13 4.67 -6.20
N ASP A 222 0.40 5.29 -5.13
CA ASP A 222 1.57 6.17 -5.17
C ASP A 222 2.85 5.33 -5.07
N MET A 223 3.65 5.32 -6.14
CA MET A 223 4.88 4.53 -6.19
C MET A 223 5.92 5.00 -5.16
N ARG A 224 5.93 6.28 -4.82
CA ARG A 224 6.85 6.81 -3.80
C ARG A 224 6.57 6.25 -2.41
N ASP A 225 5.30 6.05 -2.07
CA ASP A 225 4.95 5.41 -0.80
C ASP A 225 5.49 3.99 -0.74
N ILE A 226 5.48 3.27 -1.87
CA ILE A 226 6.02 1.91 -1.94
C ILE A 226 7.55 1.91 -1.84
N GLU A 227 8.21 2.80 -2.59
CA GLU A 227 9.68 2.90 -2.62
C GLU A 227 10.28 3.30 -1.27
N GLU A 228 9.61 4.22 -0.55
CA GLU A 228 10.11 4.77 0.71
C GLU A 228 9.73 3.93 1.94
N LEU A 229 8.61 3.19 1.89
CA LEU A 229 8.04 2.53 3.07
C LEU A 229 8.11 1.00 3.04
N CYS A 230 8.07 0.37 1.86
CA CYS A 230 7.79 -1.05 1.77
C CYS A 230 9.01 -1.87 1.36
N GLU A 231 9.45 -2.79 2.22
CA GLU A 231 10.48 -3.77 1.86
C GLU A 231 9.93 -4.90 0.98
N ARG A 232 8.64 -5.20 1.14
CA ARG A 232 7.93 -6.24 0.39
C ARG A 232 6.67 -5.69 -0.24
N VAL A 233 6.40 -6.15 -1.46
CA VAL A 233 5.26 -5.72 -2.26
C VAL A 233 4.48 -6.93 -2.72
N MET A 234 3.17 -6.91 -2.52
CA MET A 234 2.22 -7.85 -3.07
C MET A 234 1.38 -7.16 -4.14
N VAL A 235 1.39 -7.68 -5.37
CA VAL A 235 0.61 -7.14 -6.49
C VAL A 235 -0.65 -7.97 -6.71
N ILE A 236 -1.81 -7.32 -6.60
CA ILE A 236 -3.10 -7.95 -6.91
C ILE A 236 -3.67 -7.41 -8.22
N ASN A 237 -4.20 -8.29 -9.05
CA ASN A 237 -4.94 -7.92 -10.24
C ASN A 237 -6.13 -8.87 -10.46
N HIS A 238 -7.31 -8.32 -10.79
CA HIS A 238 -8.55 -9.08 -10.94
C HIS A 238 -8.81 -10.10 -9.81
N GLY A 239 -8.56 -9.68 -8.57
CA GLY A 239 -8.75 -10.51 -7.38
C GLY A 239 -7.74 -11.64 -7.17
N LYS A 240 -6.65 -11.69 -7.93
CA LYS A 240 -5.59 -12.71 -7.81
C LYS A 240 -4.26 -12.06 -7.45
N LEU A 241 -3.49 -12.72 -6.60
CA LEU A 241 -2.12 -12.32 -6.28
C LEU A 241 -1.23 -12.68 -7.47
N MET A 242 -0.62 -11.67 -8.10
CA MET A 242 0.21 -11.81 -9.28
C MET A 242 1.70 -11.85 -8.95
N PHE A 243 2.09 -11.18 -7.86
CA PHE A 243 3.47 -11.08 -7.40
C PHE A 243 3.50 -10.94 -5.87
N ASP A 244 4.53 -11.49 -5.25
CA ASP A 244 4.82 -11.36 -3.84
C ASP A 244 6.34 -11.43 -3.65
N GLY A 245 6.96 -10.33 -3.26
CA GLY A 245 8.42 -10.20 -3.14
C GLY A 245 8.86 -8.76 -2.91
N ASN A 246 10.16 -8.51 -2.98
CA ASN A 246 10.71 -7.16 -2.85
C ASN A 246 10.50 -6.34 -4.14
N LEU A 247 10.59 -5.01 -4.02
CA LEU A 247 10.39 -4.09 -5.14
C LEU A 247 11.39 -4.29 -6.28
N GLU A 248 12.65 -4.60 -5.97
CA GLU A 248 13.67 -4.86 -6.98
C GLU A 248 13.33 -6.07 -7.85
N SER A 249 12.88 -7.15 -7.23
CA SER A 249 12.42 -8.36 -7.94
C SER A 249 11.18 -8.09 -8.80
N LEU A 250 10.27 -7.20 -8.33
CA LEU A 250 9.11 -6.78 -9.11
C LEU A 250 9.56 -6.04 -10.38
N ILE A 251 10.43 -5.05 -10.24
CA ILE A 251 10.99 -4.26 -11.35
C ILE A 251 11.71 -5.18 -12.34
N ALA A 252 12.53 -6.11 -11.83
CA ALA A 252 13.23 -7.08 -12.65
C ALA A 252 12.27 -8.01 -13.42
N SER A 253 11.19 -8.45 -12.78
CA SER A 253 10.17 -9.33 -13.40
C SER A 253 9.36 -8.62 -14.48
N ALA A 254 9.11 -7.31 -14.30
CA ALA A 254 8.39 -6.49 -15.27
C ALA A 254 9.18 -6.27 -16.57
N GLY A 255 10.49 -6.52 -16.57
CA GLY A 255 11.34 -6.37 -17.74
C GLY A 255 11.43 -4.95 -18.29
N LEU A 256 11.09 -3.97 -17.47
CA LEU A 256 11.18 -2.56 -17.83
C LEU A 256 12.66 -2.16 -17.90
N PRO A 257 13.10 -1.48 -18.96
CA PRO A 257 14.47 -0.96 -19.03
C PRO A 257 14.66 0.09 -17.94
N THR A 258 15.81 0.06 -17.28
CA THR A 258 16.21 1.16 -16.39
C THR A 258 16.59 2.34 -17.26
N THR A 259 15.96 3.49 -17.06
CA THR A 259 16.36 4.72 -17.76
C THR A 259 17.29 5.55 -16.89
N MET A 260 18.33 6.13 -17.48
CA MET A 260 19.27 7.05 -16.84
C MET A 260 19.41 8.31 -17.71
N SER A 261 19.22 9.47 -17.12
CA SER A 261 19.45 10.74 -17.79
C SER A 261 20.84 11.26 -17.41
N LEU A 262 21.70 11.39 -18.39
CA LEU A 262 23.07 11.91 -18.23
C LEU A 262 23.15 13.33 -18.74
N ARG A 263 23.66 14.24 -17.91
CA ARG A 263 24.06 15.59 -18.36
C ARG A 263 25.52 15.58 -18.70
N LEU A 264 25.83 15.86 -19.97
CA LEU A 264 27.18 15.83 -20.49
C LEU A 264 27.83 17.20 -20.38
N SER A 265 29.14 17.26 -20.11
CA SER A 265 29.93 18.48 -20.13
C SER A 265 30.08 19.04 -21.56
N SER A 266 30.15 18.13 -22.54
CA SER A 266 30.13 18.45 -23.96
C SER A 266 29.34 17.36 -24.71
N MET A 267 28.64 17.76 -25.77
CA MET A 267 27.90 16.83 -26.63
C MET A 267 28.81 16.34 -27.76
N ALA A 268 28.87 15.01 -27.90
CA ALA A 268 29.54 14.43 -29.10
C ALA A 268 28.61 14.59 -30.32
N PRO A 269 29.10 15.02 -31.46
CA PRO A 269 28.33 15.07 -32.69
C PRO A 269 27.94 13.64 -33.10
N GLY A 270 26.64 13.45 -33.46
CA GLY A 270 26.17 12.17 -33.99
C GLY A 270 25.47 11.26 -32.99
N LEU A 271 25.18 11.70 -31.75
CA LEU A 271 24.32 10.97 -30.85
C LEU A 271 22.85 11.07 -31.32
N VAL A 272 22.20 9.93 -31.54
CA VAL A 272 20.84 9.88 -32.05
C VAL A 272 20.00 8.88 -31.22
N ALA A 273 18.75 9.22 -30.98
CA ALA A 273 17.80 8.31 -30.37
C ALA A 273 17.68 7.01 -31.20
N GLY A 274 17.61 5.85 -30.52
CA GLY A 274 17.62 4.53 -31.15
C GLY A 274 19.03 3.94 -31.33
N GLN A 275 20.10 4.70 -31.09
CA GLN A 275 21.47 4.21 -31.15
C GLN A 275 21.77 3.31 -29.96
N THR A 276 22.32 2.12 -30.21
CA THR A 276 22.76 1.20 -29.16
C THR A 276 24.24 1.44 -28.86
N LEU A 277 24.54 1.63 -27.58
CA LEU A 277 25.93 1.76 -27.10
C LEU A 277 26.36 0.40 -26.55
N GLY A 278 27.37 -0.22 -27.18
CA GLY A 278 27.99 -1.47 -26.76
C GLY A 278 29.43 -1.24 -26.32
N ARG A 279 29.96 -2.09 -25.45
CA ARG A 279 31.40 -2.14 -25.16
C ARG A 279 32.04 -3.09 -26.16
N THR A 280 32.88 -2.57 -27.02
CA THR A 280 33.77 -3.40 -27.82
C THR A 280 34.89 -3.90 -26.89
N LEU A 281 34.75 -5.13 -26.37
CA LEU A 281 35.87 -5.82 -25.73
C LEU A 281 36.87 -6.19 -26.82
N GLY A 282 38.10 -5.73 -26.62
CA GLY A 282 39.20 -5.91 -27.59
C GLY A 282 39.36 -7.32 -28.08
N GLN A 283 39.83 -7.46 -29.32
CA GLN A 283 40.07 -8.69 -30.08
C GLN A 283 40.81 -9.73 -29.24
N ALA A 284 40.08 -10.77 -28.79
CA ALA A 284 40.66 -12.06 -28.50
C ALA A 284 39.94 -13.04 -29.43
N GLN A 285 40.67 -13.86 -30.16
CA GLN A 285 40.27 -14.77 -31.21
C GLN A 285 39.06 -15.63 -30.80
N GLY A 286 37.94 -15.44 -31.52
CA GLY A 286 36.76 -16.27 -31.44
C GLY A 286 35.47 -15.47 -31.15
N GLY A 287 34.79 -15.06 -32.24
CA GLY A 287 33.41 -14.61 -32.24
C GLY A 287 33.06 -13.46 -31.32
N ALA A 288 33.12 -12.21 -31.80
CA ALA A 288 32.65 -11.03 -31.04
C ALA A 288 31.12 -11.11 -30.84
N GLN A 289 30.68 -11.45 -29.62
CA GLN A 289 29.33 -11.18 -29.17
C GLN A 289 29.29 -9.72 -28.67
N GLU A 290 28.76 -8.81 -29.49
CA GLU A 290 28.43 -7.44 -29.04
C GLU A 290 27.28 -7.57 -28.02
N SER A 291 27.62 -7.42 -26.75
CA SER A 291 26.59 -7.22 -25.73
C SER A 291 26.15 -5.75 -25.73
N ALA A 292 24.96 -5.49 -26.25
CA ALA A 292 24.33 -4.19 -26.17
C ALA A 292 24.11 -3.80 -24.70
N LEU A 293 24.87 -2.81 -24.19
CA LEU A 293 24.78 -2.37 -22.80
C LEU A 293 23.60 -1.41 -22.55
N CYS A 294 23.34 -0.51 -23.47
CA CYS A 294 22.24 0.43 -23.36
C CYS A 294 21.81 0.97 -24.74
N THR A 295 20.62 1.56 -24.77
CA THR A 295 20.07 2.22 -25.96
C THR A 295 19.78 3.69 -25.61
N ILE A 296 20.16 4.60 -26.49
CA ILE A 296 19.82 6.02 -26.37
C ILE A 296 18.32 6.16 -26.68
N THR A 297 17.54 6.67 -25.73
CA THR A 297 16.08 6.87 -25.88
C THR A 297 15.74 8.30 -26.28
N ALA A 298 16.49 9.27 -25.79
CA ALA A 298 16.35 10.67 -26.17
C ALA A 298 17.69 11.41 -26.11
N VAL A 299 17.84 12.46 -26.94
CA VAL A 299 19.00 13.35 -26.96
C VAL A 299 18.50 14.80 -27.01
N ASP A 300 18.86 15.61 -26.02
CA ASP A 300 18.63 17.05 -26.03
C ASP A 300 19.94 17.79 -26.08
N TYR A 301 20.27 18.31 -27.27
CA TYR A 301 21.49 19.06 -27.51
C TYR A 301 21.50 20.42 -26.80
N THR A 302 20.32 21.01 -26.54
CA THR A 302 20.20 22.31 -25.86
C THR A 302 20.47 22.19 -24.37
N ALA A 303 19.85 21.20 -23.72
CA ALA A 303 20.04 20.89 -22.32
C ALA A 303 21.33 20.07 -22.06
N ARG A 304 21.97 19.56 -23.10
CA ARG A 304 23.10 18.63 -23.05
C ARG A 304 22.80 17.37 -22.29
N THR A 305 21.59 16.80 -22.49
CA THR A 305 21.17 15.57 -21.82
C THR A 305 21.01 14.44 -22.82
N VAL A 306 21.34 13.23 -22.35
CA VAL A 306 21.14 11.98 -23.09
C VAL A 306 20.43 11.01 -22.17
N ASP A 307 19.28 10.52 -22.59
CA ASP A 307 18.54 9.50 -21.88
C ASP A 307 18.93 8.12 -22.43
N LEU A 308 19.32 7.23 -21.53
CA LEU A 308 19.75 5.88 -21.83
C LEU A 308 18.80 4.89 -21.21
N ALA A 309 18.44 3.83 -21.92
CA ALA A 309 17.70 2.68 -21.41
C ALA A 309 18.65 1.47 -21.31
N PHE A 310 18.67 0.83 -20.13
CA PHE A 310 19.47 -0.35 -19.83
C PHE A 310 18.55 -1.55 -19.66
N ASP A 311 18.85 -2.65 -20.36
CA ASP A 311 18.23 -3.94 -20.06
C ASP A 311 19.00 -4.62 -18.91
N ARG A 312 18.44 -4.56 -17.68
CA ARG A 312 19.08 -5.15 -16.50
C ARG A 312 19.35 -6.65 -16.62
N ARG A 313 18.62 -7.37 -17.47
CA ARG A 313 18.84 -8.80 -17.70
C ARG A 313 20.14 -9.07 -18.45
N LYS A 314 20.60 -8.09 -19.24
CA LYS A 314 21.86 -8.17 -20.01
C LYS A 314 23.03 -7.53 -19.28
N ALA A 315 22.78 -6.66 -18.31
CA ALA A 315 23.80 -5.92 -17.57
C ALA A 315 24.38 -6.68 -16.36
N SER A 316 23.78 -7.79 -15.94
CA SER A 316 24.18 -8.56 -14.74
C SER A 316 24.93 -9.87 -15.07
N ALA A 317 25.48 -10.01 -16.24
CA ALA A 317 26.44 -11.10 -16.52
C ALA A 317 27.86 -10.66 -16.07
N PRO A 318 28.56 -11.46 -15.26
CA PRO A 318 29.90 -11.14 -14.74
C PRO A 318 30.96 -11.04 -15.84
#